data_b35c3fbffcba7e4685a666cd8439a127
#
_entry.id   b35c3fbffcba7e4685a666cd8439a127
#
_cell.length_a   1.000
_cell.length_b   1.000
_cell.length_c   1.000
_cell.angle_alpha   90.00
_cell.angle_beta   90.00
_cell.angle_gamma   90.00
#
_symmetry.space_group_name_H-M   'P 1'
#
loop_
_entity.id
_entity.type
_entity.pdbx_description
1 polymer ?
#
loop_
_entity_poly.entity_id
_entity_poly.type
_entity_poly.pdbx_seq_one_letter_code
_entity_poly.pdbx_strand_id
1 'polypeptide(L)'
;MARDTDTARSIAKNRRARHDYEILEEFEAGIVLRGSEVKSLRAGQASIQEAYVLVRDDHAELVGATIPEYAQAGPYLNHVPDRPRRLLLKAREIDSLRRRVTEKGITVVPLELLFRGHLVKLVIGLAKGKKLHDKRRTEREREDRREMRRAMGRRG
;
A
#
# COMPACT_ATOMS: atom_id res chain seq x y z
N MET A 1 -19.10 -7.50 -18.15
CA MET A 1 -18.68 -6.17 -18.57
C MET A 1 -17.44 -5.74 -17.82
N ALA A 2 -16.41 -5.37 -18.56
CA ALA A 2 -15.10 -5.05 -18.01
C ALA A 2 -15.05 -3.79 -17.14
N ARG A 3 -16.12 -3.05 -17.06
CA ARG A 3 -16.14 -1.74 -16.39
C ARG A 3 -16.09 -1.78 -14.88
N ASP A 4 -16.62 -2.84 -14.27
CA ASP A 4 -16.62 -2.97 -12.81
C ASP A 4 -15.23 -3.28 -12.26
N THR A 5 -14.34 -3.83 -13.08
CA THR A 5 -12.95 -4.11 -12.70
C THR A 5 -12.09 -2.85 -12.67
N ASP A 6 -12.52 -1.77 -13.33
CA ASP A 6 -11.78 -0.50 -13.35
C ASP A 6 -12.13 0.39 -12.16
N THR A 7 -13.26 0.13 -11.47
CA THR A 7 -13.68 0.89 -10.31
C THR A 7 -12.85 0.50 -9.10
N ALA A 8 -12.07 1.44 -8.59
CA ALA A 8 -11.24 1.23 -7.42
C ALA A 8 -11.94 1.72 -6.15
N ARG A 9 -11.92 0.90 -5.10
CA ARG A 9 -12.39 1.29 -3.76
C ARG A 9 -11.25 1.10 -2.78
N SER A 10 -10.76 2.19 -2.19
CA SER A 10 -9.68 2.15 -1.23
C SER A 10 -10.08 1.42 0.06
N ILE A 11 -9.21 0.57 0.54
CA ILE A 11 -9.36 -0.12 1.82
C ILE A 11 -8.46 0.53 2.87
N ALA A 12 -7.19 0.71 2.56
CA ALA A 12 -6.21 1.30 3.46
C ALA A 12 -5.16 2.05 2.66
N LYS A 13 -4.73 3.20 3.19
CA LYS A 13 -3.68 4.02 2.59
C LYS A 13 -2.48 4.14 3.53
N ASN A 14 -1.30 4.21 2.95
CA ASN A 14 -0.06 4.43 3.70
C ASN A 14 0.44 5.86 3.46
N ARG A 15 -0.14 6.79 4.19
CA ARG A 15 0.23 8.22 4.08
C ARG A 15 1.64 8.48 4.58
N ARG A 16 2.09 7.72 5.57
CA ARG A 16 3.42 7.82 6.14
C ARG A 16 4.51 7.53 5.10
N ALA A 17 4.27 6.56 4.22
CA ALA A 17 5.22 6.23 3.16
C ALA A 17 5.45 7.42 2.22
N ARG A 18 4.40 8.13 1.84
CA ARG A 18 4.53 9.30 0.97
C ARG A 18 5.19 10.50 1.66
N HIS A 19 5.14 10.55 2.98
CA HIS A 19 5.86 11.55 3.77
C HIS A 19 7.35 11.21 3.88
N ASP A 20 7.68 9.94 4.16
CA ASP A 20 9.04 9.51 4.46
C ASP A 20 9.87 9.19 3.21
N TYR A 21 9.22 8.90 2.08
CA TYR A 21 9.87 8.45 0.87
C TYR A 21 9.48 9.28 -0.35
N GLU A 22 10.44 9.46 -1.25
CA GLU A 22 10.16 9.89 -2.61
C GLU A 22 9.76 8.68 -3.42
N ILE A 23 8.56 8.68 -3.98
CA ILE A 23 8.05 7.57 -4.78
C ILE A 23 8.52 7.74 -6.22
N LEU A 24 9.35 6.81 -6.68
CA LEU A 24 9.97 6.87 -8.00
C LEU A 24 9.10 6.25 -9.09
N GLU A 25 8.43 5.15 -8.75
CA GLU A 25 7.59 4.40 -9.67
C GLU A 25 6.56 3.60 -8.89
N GLU A 26 5.35 3.46 -9.42
CA GLU A 26 4.29 2.68 -8.79
C GLU A 26 3.97 1.43 -9.62
N PHE A 27 3.60 0.35 -8.92
CA PHE A 27 3.16 -0.90 -9.51
C PHE A 27 1.88 -1.34 -8.83
N GLU A 28 0.97 -1.92 -9.58
CA GLU A 28 -0.24 -2.53 -9.01
C GLU A 28 -0.06 -4.04 -9.00
N ALA A 29 0.03 -4.60 -7.79
CA ALA A 29 0.24 -6.02 -7.58
C ALA A 29 -1.07 -6.72 -7.21
N GLY A 30 -1.23 -7.97 -7.63
CA GLY A 30 -2.20 -8.85 -7.01
C GLY A 30 -1.68 -9.30 -5.66
N ILE A 31 -2.57 -9.75 -4.78
CA ILE A 31 -2.21 -10.25 -3.46
C ILE A 31 -2.93 -11.56 -3.18
N VAL A 32 -2.19 -12.57 -2.72
CA VAL A 32 -2.76 -13.88 -2.40
C VAL A 32 -3.36 -13.84 -1.00
N LEU A 33 -4.67 -13.98 -0.91
CA LEU A 33 -5.42 -13.86 0.33
C LEU A 33 -6.27 -15.09 0.60
N ARG A 34 -6.57 -15.32 1.88
CA ARG A 34 -7.55 -16.31 2.31
C ARG A 34 -8.95 -15.68 2.34
N GLY A 35 -9.99 -16.52 2.32
CA GLY A 35 -11.37 -16.03 2.35
C GLY A 35 -11.71 -15.15 3.53
N SER A 36 -11.22 -15.51 4.73
CA SER A 36 -11.42 -14.70 5.94
C SER A 36 -10.77 -13.34 5.85
N GLU A 37 -9.61 -13.26 5.19
CA GLU A 37 -8.93 -11.97 4.96
C GLU A 37 -9.75 -11.08 4.03
N VAL A 38 -10.27 -11.61 2.94
CA VAL A 38 -11.12 -10.86 2.00
C VAL A 38 -12.35 -10.29 2.72
N LYS A 39 -12.95 -11.09 3.60
CA LYS A 39 -14.12 -10.65 4.36
C LYS A 39 -13.79 -9.51 5.33
N SER A 40 -12.65 -9.58 6.02
CA SER A 40 -12.17 -8.47 6.85
C SER A 40 -11.92 -7.21 6.01
N LEU A 41 -11.34 -7.35 4.83
CA LEU A 41 -11.09 -6.23 3.93
C LEU A 41 -12.38 -5.58 3.43
N ARG A 42 -13.43 -6.38 3.19
CA ARG A 42 -14.75 -5.83 2.83
C ARG A 42 -15.34 -4.98 3.93
N ALA A 43 -15.02 -5.29 5.19
CA ALA A 43 -15.39 -4.47 6.33
C ALA A 43 -14.47 -3.24 6.49
N GLY A 44 -13.50 -3.06 5.62
CA GLY A 44 -12.59 -1.92 5.63
C GLY A 44 -11.47 -2.01 6.67
N GLN A 45 -11.20 -3.20 7.18
CA GLN A 45 -10.25 -3.40 8.27
C GLN A 45 -8.90 -3.91 7.74
N ALA A 46 -7.90 -3.04 7.74
CA ALA A 46 -6.52 -3.38 7.43
C ALA A 46 -5.59 -2.24 7.82
N SER A 47 -4.34 -2.56 8.11
CA SER A 47 -3.29 -1.59 8.34
C SER A 47 -2.05 -1.98 7.54
N ILE A 48 -1.51 -1.04 6.77
CA ILE A 48 -0.30 -1.23 5.98
C ILE A 48 0.80 -0.22 6.31
N GLN A 49 0.60 0.63 7.31
CA GLN A 49 1.56 1.70 7.64
C GLN A 49 2.91 1.17 8.12
N GLU A 50 2.91 0.06 8.85
CA GLU A 50 4.13 -0.57 9.36
C GLU A 50 4.66 -1.66 8.42
N ALA A 51 4.04 -1.81 7.25
CA ALA A 51 4.36 -2.88 6.32
C ALA A 51 5.47 -2.47 5.35
N TYR A 52 6.12 -3.47 4.80
CA TYR A 52 7.12 -3.31 3.76
C TYR A 52 7.03 -4.46 2.77
N VAL A 53 7.67 -4.31 1.62
CA VAL A 53 7.68 -5.31 0.55
C VAL A 53 9.08 -5.90 0.44
N LEU A 54 9.17 -7.23 0.57
CA LEU A 54 10.40 -7.98 0.29
C LEU A 54 10.38 -8.47 -1.15
N VAL A 55 11.40 -8.13 -1.91
CA VAL A 55 11.56 -8.60 -3.29
C VAL A 55 12.51 -9.78 -3.29
N ARG A 56 11.99 -10.94 -3.70
CA ARG A 56 12.76 -12.18 -3.83
C ARG A 56 13.18 -12.37 -5.29
N ASP A 57 13.88 -13.48 -5.59
CA ASP A 57 14.35 -13.74 -6.95
C ASP A 57 13.20 -13.94 -7.94
N ASP A 58 12.10 -14.56 -7.52
CA ASP A 58 10.99 -14.93 -8.39
C ASP A 58 9.64 -14.36 -7.96
N HIS A 59 9.58 -13.67 -6.81
CA HIS A 59 8.32 -13.11 -6.28
C HIS A 59 8.59 -11.98 -5.30
N ALA A 60 7.51 -11.31 -4.90
CA ALA A 60 7.52 -10.31 -3.84
C ALA A 60 6.53 -10.68 -2.75
N GLU A 61 6.79 -10.24 -1.52
CA GLU A 61 5.94 -10.50 -0.36
C GLU A 61 5.65 -9.21 0.40
N LEU A 62 4.41 -9.08 0.86
CA LEU A 62 4.03 -8.02 1.79
C LEU A 62 4.22 -8.53 3.22
N VAL A 63 5.03 -7.85 4.00
CA VAL A 63 5.37 -8.21 5.37
C VAL A 63 5.01 -7.07 6.32
N GLY A 64 4.48 -7.42 7.49
CA GLY A 64 4.13 -6.43 8.52
C GLY A 64 2.76 -5.77 8.34
N ALA A 65 2.00 -6.15 7.32
CA ALA A 65 0.62 -5.70 7.19
C ALA A 65 -0.29 -6.50 8.13
N THR A 66 -1.27 -5.83 8.70
CA THR A 66 -2.24 -6.46 9.60
C THR A 66 -3.62 -6.46 8.99
N ILE A 67 -4.22 -7.64 8.89
CA ILE A 67 -5.62 -7.83 8.53
C ILE A 67 -6.28 -8.54 9.72
N PRO A 68 -7.16 -7.86 10.47
CA PRO A 68 -7.79 -8.46 11.64
C PRO A 68 -8.57 -9.72 11.32
N GLU A 69 -8.70 -10.60 12.29
CA GLU A 69 -9.54 -11.79 12.15
C GLU A 69 -10.99 -11.40 11.83
N TYR A 70 -11.63 -12.23 11.02
CA TYR A 70 -13.05 -12.09 10.75
C TYR A 70 -13.83 -12.89 11.80
N ALA A 71 -14.49 -12.19 12.71
CA ALA A 71 -15.11 -12.79 13.89
C ALA A 71 -16.09 -13.90 13.54
N GLN A 72 -16.86 -13.76 12.48
CA GLN A 72 -17.87 -14.71 12.03
C GLN A 72 -17.30 -16.01 11.44
N ALA A 73 -16.01 -16.02 11.08
CA ALA A 73 -15.36 -17.22 10.55
C ALA A 73 -15.00 -18.24 11.63
N GLY A 74 -14.95 -17.82 12.89
CA GLY A 74 -14.57 -18.68 14.00
C GLY A 74 -13.08 -19.01 14.04
N PRO A 75 -12.63 -19.76 15.07
CA PRO A 75 -11.20 -19.96 15.31
C PRO A 75 -10.51 -20.87 14.29
N TYR A 76 -11.24 -21.77 13.64
CA TYR A 76 -10.65 -22.77 12.75
C TYR A 76 -10.52 -22.30 11.30
N LEU A 77 -11.33 -21.32 10.88
CA LEU A 77 -11.36 -20.84 9.50
C LEU A 77 -10.73 -19.45 9.35
N ASN A 78 -10.13 -18.97 10.41
CA ASN A 78 -9.50 -17.65 10.41
C ASN A 78 -8.02 -17.71 10.02
N HIS A 79 -7.51 -16.55 9.68
CA HIS A 79 -6.11 -16.36 9.31
C HIS A 79 -5.31 -15.77 10.48
N VAL A 80 -3.99 -15.85 10.40
CA VAL A 80 -3.10 -15.11 11.28
C VAL A 80 -3.06 -13.66 10.80
N PRO A 81 -3.38 -12.66 11.64
CA PRO A 81 -3.52 -11.26 11.20
C PRO A 81 -2.30 -10.67 10.51
N ASP A 82 -1.11 -11.01 10.97
CA ASP A 82 0.15 -10.44 10.47
C ASP A 82 0.96 -11.38 9.58
N ARG A 83 0.35 -12.42 9.03
CA ARG A 83 1.07 -13.35 8.17
C ARG A 83 1.62 -12.65 6.92
N PRO A 84 2.82 -13.05 6.42
CA PRO A 84 3.32 -12.56 5.14
C PRO A 84 2.39 -12.97 3.99
N ARG A 85 2.20 -12.09 3.01
CA ARG A 85 1.33 -12.35 1.87
C ARG A 85 2.08 -12.21 0.57
N ARG A 86 1.95 -13.22 -0.27
CA ARG A 86 2.59 -13.23 -1.57
C ARG A 86 1.91 -12.22 -2.49
N LEU A 87 2.72 -11.44 -3.19
CA LEU A 87 2.25 -10.51 -4.22
C LEU A 87 2.41 -11.14 -5.60
N LEU A 88 1.48 -10.78 -6.49
CA LEU A 88 1.48 -11.27 -7.86
C LEU A 88 1.83 -10.10 -8.78
N LEU A 89 2.97 -10.23 -9.43
CA LEU A 89 3.51 -9.25 -10.37
C LEU A 89 3.97 -9.98 -11.61
N LYS A 90 4.06 -9.27 -12.72
CA LYS A 90 4.64 -9.82 -13.94
C LYS A 90 6.12 -10.09 -13.74
N ALA A 91 6.66 -11.10 -14.41
CA ALA A 91 8.07 -11.46 -14.31
C ALA A 91 8.99 -10.27 -14.58
N ARG A 92 8.65 -9.45 -15.58
CA ARG A 92 9.41 -8.23 -15.91
C ARG A 92 9.39 -7.19 -14.79
N GLU A 93 8.28 -7.10 -14.06
CA GLU A 93 8.13 -6.19 -12.93
C GLU A 93 8.97 -6.63 -11.74
N ILE A 94 8.94 -7.92 -11.43
CA ILE A 94 9.79 -8.52 -10.37
C ILE A 94 11.27 -8.26 -10.71
N ASP A 95 11.64 -8.48 -11.95
CA ASP A 95 13.01 -8.30 -12.43
C ASP A 95 13.47 -6.85 -12.30
N SER A 96 12.61 -5.92 -12.70
CA SER A 96 12.85 -4.49 -12.56
C SER A 96 13.03 -4.08 -11.10
N LEU A 97 12.13 -4.51 -10.22
CA LEU A 97 12.20 -4.22 -8.79
C LEU A 97 13.46 -4.80 -8.16
N ARG A 98 13.79 -6.05 -8.48
CA ARG A 98 14.96 -6.72 -7.95
C ARG A 98 16.26 -5.96 -8.28
N ARG A 99 16.38 -5.48 -9.52
CA ARG A 99 17.55 -4.70 -9.93
C ARG A 99 17.63 -3.35 -9.22
N ARG A 100 16.48 -2.68 -9.06
CA ARG A 100 16.43 -1.35 -8.47
C ARG A 100 16.68 -1.36 -6.95
N VAL A 101 16.22 -2.38 -6.24
CA VAL A 101 16.40 -2.46 -4.77
C VAL A 101 17.85 -2.74 -4.36
N THR A 102 18.73 -3.11 -5.30
CA THR A 102 20.16 -3.22 -5.01
C THR A 102 20.84 -1.85 -4.90
N GLU A 103 20.21 -0.80 -5.43
CA GLU A 103 20.73 0.56 -5.33
C GLU A 103 20.57 1.08 -3.90
N LYS A 104 21.59 1.80 -3.43
CA LYS A 104 21.60 2.34 -2.06
C LYS A 104 20.43 3.31 -1.82
N GLY A 105 19.70 3.08 -0.75
CA GLY A 105 18.58 3.93 -0.35
C GLY A 105 17.27 3.65 -1.08
N ILE A 106 17.24 2.65 -1.96
CA ILE A 106 16.03 2.26 -2.69
C ILE A 106 15.37 1.08 -1.98
N THR A 107 14.06 1.20 -1.76
CA THR A 107 13.25 0.14 -1.15
C THR A 107 11.89 0.09 -1.84
N VAL A 108 11.05 -0.86 -1.45
CA VAL A 108 9.67 -0.98 -1.96
C VAL A 108 8.72 -0.89 -0.78
N VAL A 109 7.76 0.01 -0.86
CA VAL A 109 6.78 0.25 0.21
C VAL A 109 5.37 0.06 -0.31
N PRO A 110 4.44 -0.45 0.53
CA PRO A 110 3.03 -0.48 0.16
C PRO A 110 2.43 0.93 0.28
N LEU A 111 1.65 1.31 -0.69
CA LEU A 111 1.04 2.65 -0.74
C LEU A 111 -0.46 2.63 -0.49
N GLU A 112 -1.15 1.68 -1.10
CA GLU A 112 -2.60 1.57 -0.96
C GLU A 112 -3.07 0.16 -1.20
N LEU A 113 -3.97 -0.31 -0.34
CA LEU A 113 -4.70 -1.56 -0.52
C LEU A 113 -6.10 -1.19 -1.00
N LEU A 114 -6.56 -1.79 -2.09
CA LEU A 114 -7.84 -1.44 -2.71
C LEU A 114 -8.55 -2.65 -3.31
N PHE A 115 -9.85 -2.50 -3.49
CA PHE A 115 -10.63 -3.39 -4.36
C PHE A 115 -10.70 -2.79 -5.77
N ARG A 116 -10.43 -3.63 -6.75
CA ARG A 116 -10.71 -3.31 -8.15
C ARG A 116 -11.73 -4.33 -8.64
N GLY A 117 -13.01 -3.95 -8.62
CA GLY A 117 -14.11 -4.90 -8.75
C GLY A 117 -14.12 -5.85 -7.56
N HIS A 118 -14.02 -7.16 -7.82
CA HIS A 118 -13.94 -8.19 -6.77
C HIS A 118 -12.50 -8.50 -6.35
N LEU A 119 -11.52 -8.00 -7.08
CA LEU A 119 -10.12 -8.33 -6.83
C LEU A 119 -9.50 -7.36 -5.85
N VAL A 120 -8.71 -7.90 -4.93
CA VAL A 120 -7.91 -7.08 -4.03
C VAL A 120 -6.57 -6.82 -4.71
N LYS A 121 -6.18 -5.55 -4.78
CA LYS A 121 -4.91 -5.11 -5.35
C LYS A 121 -4.14 -4.30 -4.33
N LEU A 122 -2.82 -4.39 -4.41
CA LEU A 122 -1.92 -3.58 -3.61
C LEU A 122 -1.08 -2.69 -4.52
N VAL A 123 -1.20 -1.38 -4.35
CA VAL A 123 -0.31 -0.44 -5.02
C VAL A 123 0.98 -0.38 -4.20
N ILE A 124 2.09 -0.69 -4.83
CA ILE A 124 3.41 -0.62 -4.22
C ILE A 124 4.23 0.44 -4.92
N GLY A 125 5.16 1.04 -4.19
CA GLY A 125 6.02 2.08 -4.73
C GLY A 125 7.48 1.74 -4.56
N LEU A 126 8.23 1.90 -5.64
CA LEU A 126 9.68 1.96 -5.60
C LEU A 126 10.04 3.31 -4.99
N ALA A 127 10.78 3.31 -3.89
CA ALA A 127 10.88 4.48 -3.04
C ALA A 127 12.33 4.74 -2.60
N LYS A 128 12.64 6.01 -2.45
CA LYS A 128 13.92 6.48 -1.93
C LYS A 128 13.67 7.28 -0.66
N GLY A 129 14.42 7.03 0.40
CA GLY A 129 14.30 7.76 1.64
C GLY A 129 14.57 9.25 1.45
N LYS A 130 13.70 10.10 1.95
CA LYS A 130 13.88 11.55 1.89
C LYS A 130 14.90 12.00 2.92
N LYS A 131 15.72 12.98 2.54
CA LYS A 131 16.58 13.68 3.49
C LYS A 131 15.70 14.52 4.43
N LEU A 132 16.20 14.80 5.61
CA LEU A 132 15.44 15.54 6.63
C LEU A 132 14.86 16.87 6.13
N HIS A 133 15.60 17.61 5.33
CA HIS A 133 15.11 18.89 4.79
C HIS A 133 13.97 18.70 3.79
N ASP A 134 13.96 17.61 3.03
CA ASP A 134 12.89 17.27 2.08
C ASP A 134 11.59 16.94 2.82
N LYS A 135 11.68 16.25 3.96
CA LYS A 135 10.53 15.98 4.82
C LYS A 135 9.93 17.26 5.38
N ARG A 136 10.77 18.18 5.87
CA ARG A 136 10.34 19.47 6.38
C ARG A 136 9.67 20.31 5.30
N ARG A 137 10.20 20.29 4.09
CA ARG A 137 9.62 20.98 2.94
C ARG A 137 8.22 20.43 2.62
N THR A 138 8.06 19.13 2.62
CA THR A 138 6.77 18.46 2.36
C THR A 138 5.73 18.87 3.41
N GLU A 139 6.12 18.90 4.68
CA GLU A 139 5.25 19.33 5.78
C GLU A 139 4.84 20.77 5.65
N ARG A 140 5.80 21.66 5.32
CA ARG A 140 5.54 23.08 5.11
C ARG A 140 4.56 23.32 3.96
N GLU A 141 4.73 22.62 2.84
CA GLU A 141 3.83 22.71 1.70
C GLU A 141 2.40 22.25 2.06
N ARG A 142 2.27 21.23 2.89
CA ARG A 142 0.96 20.76 3.38
C ARG A 142 0.28 21.79 4.28
N GLU A 143 1.04 22.42 5.17
CA GLU A 143 0.54 23.48 6.05
C GLU A 143 0.08 24.69 5.24
N ASP A 144 0.87 25.12 4.29
CA ASP A 144 0.55 26.23 3.39
C ASP A 144 -0.76 25.96 2.63
N ARG A 145 -0.95 24.75 2.14
CA ARG A 145 -2.19 24.37 1.47
C ARG A 145 -3.40 24.39 2.42
N ARG A 146 -3.22 23.95 3.66
CA ARG A 146 -4.29 23.97 4.66
C ARG A 146 -4.68 25.42 4.99
N GLU A 147 -3.71 26.29 5.15
CA GLU A 147 -3.94 27.71 5.41
C GLU A 147 -4.66 28.39 4.25
N MET A 148 -4.26 28.10 3.03
CA MET A 148 -4.95 28.59 1.83
C MET A 148 -6.40 28.12 1.78
N ARG A 149 -6.67 26.86 2.08
CA ARG A 149 -8.04 26.33 2.14
C ARG A 149 -8.90 27.02 3.20
N ARG A 150 -8.31 27.27 4.38
CA ARG A 150 -9.02 27.99 5.45
C ARG A 150 -9.32 29.42 5.04
N ALA A 151 -8.36 30.11 4.43
CA ALA A 151 -8.55 31.46 3.94
C ALA A 151 -9.65 31.53 2.88
N MET A 152 -9.69 30.60 1.95
CA MET A 152 -10.74 30.49 0.94
C MET A 152 -12.11 30.16 1.54
N GLY A 153 -12.16 29.29 2.55
CA GLY A 153 -13.40 28.92 3.25
C GLY A 153 -14.03 30.07 4.04
N ARG A 154 -13.21 31.05 4.47
CA ARG A 154 -13.70 32.23 5.22
C ARG A 154 -14.30 33.30 4.32
N ARG A 155 -14.06 33.25 3.04
CA ARG A 155 -14.56 34.24 2.07
C ARG A 155 -15.87 33.84 1.41
N GLY A 156 -16.36 32.64 1.69
CA GLY A 156 -17.65 32.15 1.17
C GLY A 156 -18.80 32.34 2.18
#